data_f55f5d9526b50d5f513ca8e83ae346df
#
_entry.id   f55f5d9526b50d5f513ca8e83ae346df
#
_cell.length_a   1.000
_cell.length_b   1.000
_cell.length_c   1.000
_cell.angle_alpha   90.00
_cell.angle_beta   90.00
_cell.angle_gamma   90.00
#
_symmetry.space_group_name_H-M   'P 1'
#
loop_
_entity.id
_entity.type
_entity.pdbx_description
1 polymer ?
#
loop_
_entity_poly.entity_id
_entity_poly.type
_entity_poly.pdbx_seq_one_letter_code
_entity_poly.pdbx_strand_id
1 'polypeptide(L)'
;GGGLISEPMARLGGNVTGIDASEKNIEVAKLHSKKNGLKIDYLNASPENFDRFENFDIILNLEIIEHVSDVNLYIQSCNKLLKKNGIMFTATLNRSFTSYVKAIIGAEYLLRWLPIGTHDWNKFIKPEELEKFLNQENFLTLDVKGLKFNPFFNKWKKSDDLSVNYIICSVKN
;
A
#
# COMPACT_ATOMS: atom_id res chain seq x y z
N GLY A 1 7.45 -0.48 -5.88
CA GLY A 1 7.08 -1.06 -7.20
C GLY A 1 7.54 -0.22 -8.38
N GLY A 2 7.12 -0.63 -9.58
CA GLY A 2 7.54 -0.03 -10.86
C GLY A 2 6.93 1.33 -11.22
N GLY A 3 6.45 2.12 -10.26
CA GLY A 3 5.95 3.48 -10.49
C GLY A 3 4.44 3.58 -10.76
N LEU A 4 3.70 2.47 -10.70
CA LEU A 4 2.27 2.42 -11.04
C LEU A 4 1.39 3.40 -10.24
N ILE A 5 1.76 3.71 -9.00
CA ILE A 5 1.03 4.66 -8.13
C ILE A 5 1.71 6.04 -8.15
N SER A 6 3.03 6.07 -8.14
CA SER A 6 3.79 7.33 -8.11
C SER A 6 3.50 8.21 -9.33
N GLU A 7 3.38 7.62 -10.52
CA GLU A 7 3.11 8.40 -11.74
C GLU A 7 1.73 9.08 -11.76
N PRO A 8 0.61 8.40 -11.45
CA PRO A 8 -0.68 9.06 -11.30
C PRO A 8 -0.66 10.19 -10.28
N MET A 9 0.02 10.02 -9.14
CA MET A 9 0.15 11.06 -8.13
C MET A 9 0.93 12.29 -8.65
N ALA A 10 2.01 12.07 -9.39
CA ALA A 10 2.76 13.15 -10.02
C ALA A 10 1.93 13.88 -11.09
N ARG A 11 1.11 13.15 -11.88
CA ARG A 11 0.19 13.74 -12.86
C ARG A 11 -0.91 14.60 -12.21
N LEU A 12 -1.29 14.28 -10.98
CA LEU A 12 -2.23 15.08 -10.16
C LEU A 12 -1.56 16.31 -9.51
N GLY A 13 -0.26 16.52 -9.77
CA GLY A 13 0.47 17.69 -9.27
C GLY A 13 1.21 17.46 -7.95
N GLY A 14 1.25 16.21 -7.46
CA GLY A 14 2.02 15.87 -6.26
C GLY A 14 3.52 15.96 -6.47
N ASN A 15 4.25 16.43 -5.45
CA ASN A 15 5.70 16.26 -5.36
C ASN A 15 5.98 14.86 -4.78
N VAL A 16 6.32 13.92 -5.64
CA VAL A 16 6.30 12.49 -5.30
C VAL A 16 7.70 11.96 -5.05
N THR A 17 7.87 11.28 -3.91
CA THR A 17 9.00 10.41 -3.62
C THR A 17 8.50 8.95 -3.59
N GLY A 18 9.05 8.09 -4.44
CA GLY A 18 8.77 6.66 -4.47
C GLY A 18 9.93 5.89 -3.86
N ILE A 19 9.65 5.04 -2.89
CA ILE A 19 10.64 4.13 -2.30
C ILE A 19 10.27 2.68 -2.54
N ASP A 20 11.27 1.82 -2.70
CA ASP A 20 11.11 0.37 -2.80
C ASP A 20 12.42 -0.29 -2.35
N ALA A 21 12.32 -1.40 -1.61
CA ALA A 21 13.48 -2.16 -1.16
C ALA A 21 14.20 -2.89 -2.32
N SER A 22 13.53 -3.10 -3.45
CA SER A 22 14.11 -3.69 -4.65
C SER A 22 14.71 -2.63 -5.57
N GLU A 23 16.03 -2.64 -5.72
CA GLU A 23 16.75 -1.78 -6.66
C GLU A 23 16.22 -1.93 -8.09
N LYS A 24 15.93 -3.16 -8.52
CA LYS A 24 15.34 -3.47 -9.83
C LYS A 24 14.00 -2.76 -10.05
N ASN A 25 13.13 -2.71 -9.05
CA ASN A 25 11.86 -1.99 -9.13
C ASN A 25 12.08 -0.49 -9.28
N ILE A 26 13.05 0.05 -8.56
CA ILE A 26 13.44 1.47 -8.64
C ILE A 26 14.00 1.83 -10.03
N GLU A 27 14.84 0.98 -10.61
CA GLU A 27 15.34 1.18 -11.97
C GLU A 27 14.22 1.21 -13.01
N VAL A 28 13.29 0.25 -12.93
CA VAL A 28 12.11 0.20 -13.81
C VAL A 28 11.27 1.46 -13.65
N ALA A 29 11.01 1.89 -12.42
CA ALA A 29 10.22 3.09 -12.13
C ALA A 29 10.89 4.37 -12.69
N LYS A 30 12.22 4.51 -12.54
CA LYS A 30 13.00 5.62 -13.10
C LYS A 30 12.92 5.66 -14.62
N LEU A 31 13.08 4.52 -15.29
CA LEU A 31 12.97 4.43 -16.74
C LEU A 31 11.58 4.83 -17.24
N HIS A 32 10.54 4.34 -16.54
CA HIS A 32 9.15 4.60 -16.91
C HIS A 32 8.78 6.08 -16.75
N SER A 33 9.10 6.67 -15.59
CA SER A 33 8.83 8.09 -15.33
C SER A 33 9.58 9.03 -16.29
N LYS A 34 10.86 8.70 -16.62
CA LYS A 34 11.65 9.44 -17.60
C LYS A 34 10.99 9.40 -18.98
N LYS A 35 10.54 8.22 -19.44
CA LYS A 35 9.83 8.04 -20.71
C LYS A 35 8.55 8.88 -20.78
N ASN A 36 7.86 9.04 -19.64
CA ASN A 36 6.62 9.80 -19.52
C ASN A 36 6.83 11.28 -19.16
N GLY A 37 8.08 11.76 -19.10
CA GLY A 37 8.39 13.16 -18.78
C GLY A 37 8.00 13.59 -17.35
N LEU A 38 7.90 12.64 -16.42
CA LEU A 38 7.52 12.90 -15.03
C LEU A 38 8.74 13.07 -14.15
N LYS A 39 8.68 14.06 -13.25
CA LYS A 39 9.71 14.27 -12.21
C LYS A 39 9.25 13.58 -10.93
N ILE A 40 9.87 12.47 -10.59
CA ILE A 40 9.61 11.68 -9.39
C ILE A 40 10.95 11.30 -8.77
N ASP A 41 11.10 11.50 -7.46
CA ASP A 41 12.31 11.09 -6.73
C ASP A 41 12.18 9.61 -6.35
N TYR A 42 12.90 8.71 -7.04
CA TYR A 42 12.88 7.29 -6.75
C TYR A 42 14.14 6.85 -6.03
N LEU A 43 13.98 6.20 -4.88
CA LEU A 43 15.07 5.78 -3.99
C LEU A 43 14.92 4.31 -3.60
N ASN A 44 16.04 3.61 -3.58
CA ASN A 44 16.11 2.27 -3.02
C ASN A 44 16.21 2.38 -1.49
N ALA A 45 15.07 2.28 -0.83
CA ALA A 45 14.94 2.47 0.61
C ALA A 45 13.66 1.79 1.14
N SER A 46 13.58 1.68 2.45
CA SER A 46 12.36 1.36 3.19
C SER A 46 12.06 2.48 4.20
N PRO A 47 10.84 2.60 4.73
CA PRO A 47 10.53 3.62 5.73
C PRO A 47 11.44 3.58 6.94
N GLU A 48 11.91 2.40 7.33
CA GLU A 48 12.76 2.18 8.52
C GLU A 48 14.18 2.75 8.35
N ASN A 49 14.66 2.90 7.12
CA ASN A 49 15.99 3.42 6.82
C ASN A 49 15.98 4.73 6.02
N PHE A 50 14.88 5.49 6.11
CA PHE A 50 14.67 6.70 5.34
C PHE A 50 14.66 7.96 6.21
N ASP A 51 15.69 8.82 6.06
CA ASP A 51 15.99 9.93 6.98
C ASP A 51 15.32 11.27 6.56
N ARG A 52 14.04 11.25 6.17
CA ARG A 52 13.29 12.48 5.81
C ARG A 52 12.12 12.71 6.75
N PHE A 53 12.40 12.90 8.04
CA PHE A 53 11.40 13.06 9.09
C PHE A 53 10.50 14.27 8.84
N GLU A 54 9.19 14.11 9.15
CA GLU A 54 8.13 15.14 9.04
C GLU A 54 8.13 15.89 7.71
N ASN A 55 8.40 15.18 6.61
CA ASN A 55 8.53 15.78 5.29
C ASN A 55 7.33 15.56 4.37
N PHE A 56 6.52 14.54 4.66
CA PHE A 56 5.42 14.13 3.79
C PHE A 56 4.06 14.54 4.32
N ASP A 57 3.20 15.07 3.45
CA ASP A 57 1.80 15.37 3.74
C ASP A 57 0.94 14.11 3.62
N ILE A 58 1.32 13.19 2.72
CA ILE A 58 0.60 11.95 2.43
C ILE A 58 1.61 10.80 2.27
N ILE A 59 1.29 9.64 2.86
CA ILE A 59 1.97 8.36 2.60
C ILE A 59 0.97 7.36 2.03
N LEU A 60 1.38 6.64 0.99
CA LEU A 60 0.61 5.57 0.35
C LEU A 60 1.34 4.23 0.52
N ASN A 61 0.77 3.36 1.33
CA ASN A 61 1.23 1.98 1.57
C ASN A 61 0.23 1.02 0.93
N LEU A 62 0.47 0.63 -0.32
CA LEU A 62 -0.47 -0.21 -1.06
C LEU A 62 0.15 -1.58 -1.33
N GLU A 63 -0.43 -2.63 -0.76
CA GLU A 63 0.02 -4.02 -0.88
C GLU A 63 1.49 -4.19 -0.45
N ILE A 64 1.85 -3.63 0.70
CA ILE A 64 3.21 -3.67 1.27
C ILE A 64 3.20 -4.31 2.65
N ILE A 65 2.21 -3.99 3.48
CA ILE A 65 2.25 -4.28 4.92
C ILE A 65 2.25 -5.78 5.23
N GLU A 66 1.70 -6.61 4.35
CA GLU A 66 1.75 -8.07 4.42
C GLU A 66 3.12 -8.66 4.11
N HIS A 67 4.05 -7.86 3.57
CA HIS A 67 5.39 -8.28 3.20
C HIS A 67 6.47 -7.83 4.19
N VAL A 68 6.13 -6.92 5.13
CA VAL A 68 7.10 -6.44 6.11
C VAL A 68 7.32 -7.46 7.23
N SER A 69 8.51 -7.48 7.78
CA SER A 69 8.88 -8.38 8.88
C SER A 69 8.31 -7.95 10.23
N ASP A 70 8.19 -6.65 10.46
CA ASP A 70 7.65 -6.04 11.68
C ASP A 70 6.71 -4.90 11.33
N VAL A 71 5.41 -5.16 11.48
CA VAL A 71 4.35 -4.18 11.16
C VAL A 71 4.39 -2.96 12.08
N ASN A 72 4.70 -3.15 13.37
CA ASN A 72 4.80 -2.02 14.31
C ASN A 72 5.94 -1.08 13.92
N LEU A 73 7.14 -1.63 13.70
CA LEU A 73 8.30 -0.84 13.29
C LEU A 73 8.05 -0.10 11.97
N TYR A 74 7.37 -0.77 11.02
CA TYR A 74 7.03 -0.16 9.74
C TYR A 74 6.08 1.03 9.91
N ILE A 75 4.98 0.87 10.66
CA ILE A 75 4.00 1.94 10.91
C ILE A 75 4.64 3.08 11.71
N GLN A 76 5.45 2.78 12.73
CA GLN A 76 6.20 3.78 13.48
C GLN A 76 7.13 4.59 12.56
N SER A 77 7.80 3.93 11.63
CA SER A 77 8.69 4.59 10.67
C SER A 77 7.89 5.49 9.71
N CYS A 78 6.74 5.03 9.22
CA CYS A 78 5.83 5.87 8.43
C CYS A 78 5.34 7.09 9.23
N ASN A 79 5.04 6.91 10.53
CA ASN A 79 4.65 8.03 11.39
C ASN A 79 5.75 9.09 11.49
N LYS A 80 7.01 8.70 11.67
CA LYS A 80 8.14 9.64 11.71
C LYS A 80 8.31 10.43 10.42
N LEU A 81 7.98 9.85 9.27
CA LEU A 81 8.08 10.51 7.97
C LEU A 81 6.95 11.50 7.70
N LEU A 82 5.77 11.28 8.26
CA LEU A 82 4.62 12.16 8.10
C LEU A 82 4.73 13.42 8.94
N LYS A 83 4.30 14.54 8.37
CA LYS A 83 4.02 15.78 9.10
C LYS A 83 2.87 15.56 10.09
N LYS A 84 2.78 16.43 11.08
CA LYS A 84 1.58 16.51 11.92
C LYS A 84 0.35 16.75 11.07
N ASN A 85 -0.75 16.04 11.35
CA ASN A 85 -1.98 15.99 10.56
C ASN A 85 -1.80 15.43 9.13
N GLY A 86 -0.65 14.81 8.83
CA GLY A 86 -0.43 14.10 7.58
C GLY A 86 -1.31 12.86 7.48
N ILE A 87 -1.65 12.48 6.26
CA ILE A 87 -2.60 11.38 5.97
C ILE A 87 -1.83 10.15 5.49
N MET A 88 -2.19 8.98 5.99
CA MET A 88 -1.69 7.71 5.50
C MET A 88 -2.83 6.84 4.96
N PHE A 89 -2.63 6.32 3.76
CA PHE A 89 -3.48 5.28 3.19
C PHE A 89 -2.74 3.95 3.25
N THR A 90 -3.36 2.95 3.85
CA THR A 90 -2.81 1.60 3.93
C THR A 90 -3.80 0.61 3.34
N ALA A 91 -3.44 -0.02 2.22
CA ALA A 91 -4.23 -1.06 1.58
C ALA A 91 -3.53 -2.41 1.67
N THR A 92 -4.30 -3.46 1.97
CA THR A 92 -3.82 -4.84 2.05
C THR A 92 -4.96 -5.85 1.91
N LEU A 93 -4.61 -7.12 1.88
CA LEU A 93 -5.55 -8.24 1.87
C LEU A 93 -6.02 -8.59 3.29
N ASN A 94 -7.32 -8.82 3.44
CA ASN A 94 -7.89 -9.25 4.71
C ASN A 94 -7.61 -10.73 4.98
N ARG A 95 -7.20 -11.09 6.20
CA ARG A 95 -7.07 -12.49 6.63
C ARG A 95 -8.44 -13.11 6.90
N SER A 96 -9.18 -13.38 5.83
CA SER A 96 -10.51 -13.99 5.85
C SER A 96 -10.55 -15.27 5.01
N PHE A 97 -11.55 -16.11 5.24
CA PHE A 97 -11.78 -17.28 4.38
C PHE A 97 -12.10 -16.88 2.93
N THR A 98 -12.82 -15.78 2.75
CA THR A 98 -13.17 -15.26 1.42
C THR A 98 -11.93 -14.81 0.65
N SER A 99 -10.98 -14.15 1.31
CA SER A 99 -9.72 -13.75 0.67
C SER A 99 -8.86 -14.96 0.34
N TYR A 100 -8.81 -15.97 1.22
CA TYR A 100 -8.10 -17.22 0.94
C TYR A 100 -8.61 -17.86 -0.36
N VAL A 101 -9.92 -18.02 -0.48
CA VAL A 101 -10.52 -18.62 -1.69
C VAL A 101 -10.31 -17.75 -2.93
N LYS A 102 -10.51 -16.44 -2.84
CA LYS A 102 -10.46 -15.56 -4.03
C LYS A 102 -9.05 -15.15 -4.42
N ALA A 103 -8.22 -14.73 -3.45
CA ALA A 103 -6.89 -14.22 -3.74
C ALA A 103 -5.88 -15.35 -3.97
N ILE A 104 -5.96 -16.45 -3.21
CA ILE A 104 -5.02 -17.57 -3.33
C ILE A 104 -5.56 -18.61 -4.32
N ILE A 105 -6.67 -19.29 -3.98
CA ILE A 105 -7.18 -20.36 -4.84
C ILE A 105 -7.61 -19.81 -6.21
N GLY A 106 -8.35 -18.70 -6.22
CA GLY A 106 -8.85 -18.10 -7.45
C GLY A 106 -7.75 -17.51 -8.32
N ALA A 107 -6.96 -16.58 -7.81
CA ALA A 107 -6.00 -15.83 -8.60
C ALA A 107 -4.71 -16.61 -8.90
N GLU A 108 -4.21 -17.43 -7.97
CA GLU A 108 -2.95 -18.17 -8.15
C GLU A 108 -3.16 -19.54 -8.80
N TYR A 109 -4.14 -20.33 -8.34
CA TYR A 109 -4.30 -21.71 -8.80
C TYR A 109 -5.26 -21.85 -9.97
N LEU A 110 -6.43 -21.18 -9.94
CA LEU A 110 -7.47 -21.36 -10.95
C LEU A 110 -7.25 -20.47 -12.17
N LEU A 111 -7.12 -19.16 -11.97
CA LEU A 111 -6.98 -18.19 -13.05
C LEU A 111 -5.51 -17.96 -13.46
N ARG A 112 -4.57 -18.33 -12.61
CA ARG A 112 -3.12 -18.15 -12.82
C ARG A 112 -2.75 -16.71 -13.22
N TRP A 113 -3.47 -15.73 -12.68
CA TRP A 113 -3.15 -14.32 -12.84
C TRP A 113 -1.88 -13.91 -12.11
N LEU A 114 -1.56 -14.65 -11.05
CA LEU A 114 -0.37 -14.48 -10.22
C LEU A 114 0.37 -15.81 -10.11
N PRO A 115 1.71 -15.81 -9.97
CA PRO A 115 2.46 -17.02 -9.68
C PRO A 115 2.00 -17.68 -8.38
N ILE A 116 2.00 -19.01 -8.34
CA ILE A 116 1.68 -19.79 -7.13
C ILE A 116 2.67 -19.43 -6.02
N GLY A 117 2.15 -19.13 -4.82
CA GLY A 117 2.96 -18.74 -3.66
C GLY A 117 3.29 -17.24 -3.62
N THR A 118 2.62 -16.42 -4.42
CA THR A 118 2.75 -14.95 -4.34
C THR A 118 2.28 -14.42 -2.99
N HIS A 119 1.23 -15.04 -2.41
CA HIS A 119 0.67 -14.61 -1.14
C HIS A 119 0.77 -15.70 -0.07
N ASP A 120 1.20 -15.29 1.13
CA ASP A 120 1.11 -16.08 2.35
C ASP A 120 -0.08 -15.57 3.18
N TRP A 121 -1.16 -16.36 3.23
CA TRP A 121 -2.38 -15.99 3.95
C TRP A 121 -2.15 -15.68 5.44
N ASN A 122 -1.14 -16.31 6.06
CA ASN A 122 -0.81 -16.06 7.46
C ASN A 122 -0.27 -14.64 7.69
N LYS A 123 0.23 -14.00 6.65
CA LYS A 123 0.72 -12.61 6.68
C LYS A 123 -0.36 -11.57 6.39
N PHE A 124 -1.54 -12.01 5.95
CA PHE A 124 -2.66 -11.09 5.78
C PHE A 124 -3.10 -10.54 7.14
N ILE A 125 -3.54 -9.30 7.17
CA ILE A 125 -3.87 -8.58 8.40
C ILE A 125 -5.37 -8.27 8.38
N LYS A 126 -6.05 -8.51 9.50
CA LYS A 126 -7.46 -8.12 9.64
C LYS A 126 -7.57 -6.60 9.84
N PRO A 127 -8.68 -5.97 9.38
CA PRO A 127 -8.89 -4.52 9.58
C PRO A 127 -8.68 -4.09 11.04
N GLU A 128 -9.26 -4.84 12.00
CA GLU A 128 -9.17 -4.51 13.43
C GLU A 128 -7.75 -4.64 13.99
N GLU A 129 -6.94 -5.55 13.44
CA GLU A 129 -5.54 -5.72 13.80
C GLU A 129 -4.72 -4.53 13.29
N LEU A 130 -4.94 -4.12 12.03
CA LEU A 130 -4.24 -2.97 11.45
C LEU A 130 -4.63 -1.68 12.16
N GLU A 131 -5.91 -1.47 12.48
CA GLU A 131 -6.36 -0.32 13.25
C GLU A 131 -5.69 -0.26 14.64
N LYS A 132 -5.51 -1.42 15.29
CA LYS A 132 -4.77 -1.47 16.57
C LYS A 132 -3.34 -1.00 16.43
N PHE A 133 -2.61 -1.45 15.40
CA PHE A 133 -1.24 -1.00 15.12
C PHE A 133 -1.19 0.51 14.83
N LEU A 134 -2.13 1.01 14.03
CA LEU A 134 -2.24 2.43 13.73
C LEU A 134 -2.49 3.27 14.99
N ASN A 135 -3.42 2.85 15.84
CA ASN A 135 -3.73 3.55 17.10
C ASN A 135 -2.54 3.58 18.06
N GLN A 136 -1.75 2.50 18.13
CA GLN A 136 -0.54 2.45 18.95
C GLN A 136 0.51 3.51 18.55
N GLU A 137 0.54 3.85 17.27
CA GLU A 137 1.44 4.86 16.71
C GLU A 137 0.74 6.23 16.48
N ASN A 138 -0.31 6.53 17.27
CA ASN A 138 -1.03 7.81 17.27
C ASN A 138 -1.68 8.18 15.92
N PHE A 139 -2.08 7.20 15.13
CA PHE A 139 -2.95 7.44 13.99
C PHE A 139 -4.41 7.32 14.39
N LEU A 140 -5.25 8.23 13.89
CA LEU A 140 -6.70 8.13 13.97
C LEU A 140 -7.26 7.63 12.64
N THR A 141 -7.99 6.51 12.64
CA THR A 141 -8.71 6.02 11.47
C THR A 141 -9.85 6.96 11.09
N LEU A 142 -9.87 7.42 9.85
CA LEU A 142 -10.90 8.30 9.30
C LEU A 142 -11.94 7.53 8.48
N ASP A 143 -11.51 6.54 7.70
CA ASP A 143 -12.40 5.73 6.84
C ASP A 143 -11.77 4.37 6.55
N VAL A 144 -12.63 3.35 6.36
CA VAL A 144 -12.23 2.00 5.95
C VAL A 144 -13.15 1.55 4.81
N LYS A 145 -12.58 1.17 3.68
CA LYS A 145 -13.34 0.70 2.51
C LYS A 145 -12.66 -0.50 1.86
N GLY A 146 -13.47 -1.41 1.34
CA GLY A 146 -13.03 -2.45 0.44
C GLY A 146 -13.02 -1.98 -1.02
N LEU A 147 -12.37 -2.74 -1.88
CA LEU A 147 -12.38 -2.53 -3.32
C LEU A 147 -12.96 -3.75 -4.03
N LYS A 148 -13.95 -3.54 -4.88
CA LYS A 148 -14.57 -4.57 -5.72
C LYS A 148 -14.34 -4.28 -7.19
N PHE A 149 -13.83 -5.27 -7.90
CA PHE A 149 -13.73 -5.24 -9.36
C PHE A 149 -15.05 -5.64 -9.99
N ASN A 150 -15.54 -4.81 -10.92
CA ASN A 150 -16.69 -5.14 -11.75
C ASN A 150 -16.20 -5.54 -13.15
N PRO A 151 -16.26 -6.85 -13.51
CA PRO A 151 -15.75 -7.35 -14.78
C PRO A 151 -16.53 -6.86 -15.99
N PHE A 152 -17.84 -6.58 -15.86
CA PHE A 152 -18.68 -6.10 -16.97
C PHE A 152 -18.29 -4.70 -17.43
N PHE A 153 -17.85 -3.83 -16.50
CA PHE A 153 -17.46 -2.45 -16.81
C PHE A 153 -15.94 -2.24 -16.75
N ASN A 154 -15.17 -3.30 -16.45
CA ASN A 154 -13.72 -3.23 -16.25
C ASN A 154 -13.30 -2.09 -15.29
N LYS A 155 -14.02 -1.96 -14.18
CA LYS A 155 -13.83 -0.86 -13.21
C LYS A 155 -13.80 -1.35 -11.78
N TRP A 156 -12.93 -0.72 -10.99
CA TRP A 156 -12.91 -0.86 -9.54
C TRP A 156 -13.89 0.13 -8.90
N LYS A 157 -14.56 -0.31 -7.84
CA LYS A 157 -15.47 0.52 -7.03
C LYS A 157 -15.17 0.34 -5.55
N LYS A 158 -15.31 1.44 -4.80
CA LYS A 158 -15.33 1.37 -3.33
C LYS A 158 -16.54 0.56 -2.86
N SER A 159 -16.37 -0.17 -1.77
CA SER A 159 -17.37 -1.07 -1.18
C SER A 159 -17.23 -1.08 0.34
N ASP A 160 -18.33 -1.31 1.05
CA ASP A 160 -18.30 -1.55 2.50
C ASP A 160 -17.96 -3.01 2.83
N ASP A 161 -17.87 -3.88 1.82
CA ASP A 161 -17.44 -5.26 1.99
C ASP A 161 -15.90 -5.34 2.05
N LEU A 162 -15.39 -5.64 3.24
CA LEU A 162 -13.95 -5.76 3.54
C LEU A 162 -13.46 -7.21 3.43
N SER A 163 -14.27 -8.14 2.93
CA SER A 163 -14.00 -9.58 3.03
C SER A 163 -12.77 -10.05 2.25
N VAL A 164 -12.29 -9.32 1.25
CA VAL A 164 -11.12 -9.71 0.44
C VAL A 164 -9.94 -8.79 0.67
N ASN A 165 -10.16 -7.51 0.44
CA ASN A 165 -9.16 -6.45 0.58
C ASN A 165 -9.80 -5.23 1.25
N TYR A 166 -8.97 -4.36 1.76
CA TYR A 166 -9.44 -3.10 2.32
C TYR A 166 -8.34 -2.03 2.24
N ILE A 167 -8.77 -0.79 2.34
CA ILE A 167 -7.91 0.38 2.47
C ILE A 167 -8.38 1.18 3.69
N ILE A 168 -7.44 1.51 4.56
CA ILE A 168 -7.63 2.41 5.69
C ILE A 168 -7.05 3.77 5.34
N CYS A 169 -7.86 4.81 5.54
CA CYS A 169 -7.41 6.20 5.56
C CYS A 169 -7.23 6.62 7.01
N SER A 170 -6.04 7.02 7.40
CA SER A 170 -5.72 7.46 8.76
C SER A 170 -4.98 8.80 8.77
N VAL A 171 -5.10 9.55 9.85
CA VAL A 171 -4.41 10.83 10.07
C VAL A 171 -3.48 10.71 11.29
N LYS A 172 -2.29 11.28 11.18
CA LYS A 172 -1.33 11.41 12.29
C LYS A 172 -1.81 12.52 13.24
N ASN A 173 -2.01 12.20 14.51
CA ASN A 173 -2.34 13.16 15.58
C ASN A 173 -1.11 13.90 16.10
#